data_5db0761a59e404587b76d10dbd2e9ca0
#
_entry.id   5db0761a59e404587b76d10dbd2e9ca0
#
_cell.length_a   1.000
_cell.length_b   1.000
_cell.length_c   1.000
_cell.angle_alpha   90.00
_cell.angle_beta   90.00
_cell.angle_gamma   90.00
#
_symmetry.space_group_name_H-M   'P 1'
#
loop_
_entity.id
_entity.type
_entity.pdbx_description
1 polymer ?
#
loop_
_entity_poly.entity_id
_entity_poly.type
_entity_poly.pdbx_seq_one_letter_code
_entity_poly.pdbx_strand_id
1 'polypeptide(L)'
;MSEKNIVLIPGDGIGTEIIAAAKAVCDVAFEKAGVKVNWIDKKAGGASIDAYGVPLTEDTIEACKAADAVLLGAVGGPKWDNVDPSIRPEKAILGLRKELGLFCNLRPVKIYPSLQEYSPLKKELVQDVDFVIVRELTGGIYFGEREEAQGEGANEFAWDKETYSRYEVERIMDIAMETARKRNKKVVSVDKANVLASSRLWRKIAREKAVANPDIATDYFYVDNTAMQLVVNPAQFDVIVTTNLFGDILSDEGAVISGSIGLLPSASMGTGTALYEPIHGSAPDIMGQNLANPLGTILSAAMMCRHSLDLPQVADAIECAVEQVLVDGYRTGDIYREGLKRVGTTEMAQAVIERL
;
A
#
# COMPACT_ATOMS: atom_id res chain seq x y z
N MET A 1 24.13 -13.75 -12.16
CA MET A 1 22.98 -13.49 -11.26
C MET A 1 21.82 -14.34 -11.75
N SER A 2 21.03 -14.94 -10.85
CA SER A 2 19.82 -15.67 -11.22
C SER A 2 18.79 -14.70 -11.81
N GLU A 3 18.05 -15.16 -12.80
CA GLU A 3 16.91 -14.42 -13.35
C GLU A 3 15.82 -14.26 -12.29
N LYS A 4 15.22 -13.08 -12.20
CA LYS A 4 14.12 -12.77 -11.27
C LYS A 4 12.77 -12.96 -11.94
N ASN A 5 11.87 -13.72 -11.34
CA ASN A 5 10.52 -13.95 -11.83
C ASN A 5 9.55 -13.00 -11.12
N ILE A 6 8.90 -12.11 -11.85
CA ILE A 6 7.95 -11.14 -11.29
C ILE A 6 6.60 -11.32 -11.98
N VAL A 7 5.57 -11.57 -11.19
CA VAL A 7 4.19 -11.58 -11.71
C VAL A 7 3.67 -10.16 -11.80
N LEU A 8 3.18 -9.79 -12.99
CA LEU A 8 2.48 -8.55 -13.25
C LEU A 8 0.98 -8.78 -13.29
N ILE A 9 0.25 -8.03 -12.49
CA ILE A 9 -1.22 -8.02 -12.47
C ILE A 9 -1.69 -6.58 -12.70
N PRO A 10 -1.90 -6.15 -13.95
CA PRO A 10 -2.42 -4.80 -14.22
C PRO A 10 -3.76 -4.54 -13.51
N GLY A 11 -4.64 -5.54 -13.47
CA GLY A 11 -5.96 -5.42 -12.87
C GLY A 11 -6.91 -4.58 -13.71
N ASP A 12 -7.58 -3.60 -13.06
CA ASP A 12 -8.69 -2.84 -13.61
C ASP A 12 -8.37 -1.33 -13.70
N GLY A 13 -9.17 -0.61 -14.46
CA GLY A 13 -9.10 0.85 -14.56
C GLY A 13 -7.72 1.36 -14.98
N ILE A 14 -7.20 2.33 -14.25
CA ILE A 14 -5.86 2.90 -14.50
C ILE A 14 -4.72 1.92 -14.23
N GLY A 15 -4.99 0.77 -13.61
CA GLY A 15 -3.98 -0.24 -13.30
C GLY A 15 -3.15 -0.67 -14.52
N THR A 16 -3.77 -0.75 -15.70
CA THR A 16 -3.08 -1.07 -16.96
C THR A 16 -2.03 -0.02 -17.34
N GLU A 17 -2.33 1.26 -17.15
CA GLU A 17 -1.43 2.38 -17.51
C GLU A 17 -0.28 2.51 -16.51
N ILE A 18 -0.58 2.44 -15.21
CA ILE A 18 0.42 2.63 -14.15
C ILE A 18 1.39 1.46 -14.05
N ILE A 19 0.92 0.22 -14.33
CA ILE A 19 1.80 -0.97 -14.41
C ILE A 19 2.71 -0.89 -15.63
N ALA A 20 2.20 -0.48 -16.79
CA ALA A 20 3.03 -0.28 -17.97
C ALA A 20 4.12 0.77 -17.72
N ALA A 21 3.78 1.87 -17.05
CA ALA A 21 4.70 2.92 -16.65
C ALA A 21 5.77 2.41 -15.67
N ALA A 22 5.37 1.70 -14.61
CA ALA A 22 6.31 1.14 -13.62
C ALA A 22 7.22 0.08 -14.24
N LYS A 23 6.67 -0.80 -15.08
CA LYS A 23 7.45 -1.81 -15.81
C LYS A 23 8.53 -1.17 -16.68
N ALA A 24 8.19 -0.12 -17.45
CA ALA A 24 9.14 0.57 -18.30
C ALA A 24 10.31 1.19 -17.49
N VAL A 25 10.03 1.78 -16.34
CA VAL A 25 11.06 2.29 -15.42
C VAL A 25 11.93 1.15 -14.88
N CYS A 26 11.31 0.05 -14.44
CA CYS A 26 12.03 -1.13 -13.93
C CYS A 26 12.92 -1.77 -15.00
N ASP A 27 12.44 -1.91 -16.25
CA ASP A 27 13.21 -2.51 -17.34
C ASP A 27 14.54 -1.77 -17.53
N VAL A 28 14.53 -0.43 -17.55
CA VAL A 28 15.74 0.38 -17.68
C VAL A 28 16.62 0.29 -16.43
N ALA A 29 16.03 0.33 -15.23
CA ALA A 29 16.79 0.23 -13.99
C ALA A 29 17.48 -1.15 -13.85
N PHE A 30 16.80 -2.23 -14.22
CA PHE A 30 17.35 -3.59 -14.22
C PHE A 30 18.42 -3.77 -15.28
N GLU A 31 18.23 -3.24 -16.49
CA GLU A 31 19.24 -3.27 -17.55
C GLU A 31 20.54 -2.60 -17.08
N LYS A 32 20.46 -1.39 -16.50
CA LYS A 32 21.61 -0.65 -15.96
C LYS A 32 22.31 -1.41 -14.82
N ALA A 33 21.56 -2.16 -14.02
CA ALA A 33 22.10 -2.99 -12.94
C ALA A 33 22.59 -4.37 -13.40
N GLY A 34 22.42 -4.72 -14.68
CA GLY A 34 22.76 -6.04 -15.23
C GLY A 34 21.90 -7.18 -14.66
N VAL A 35 20.67 -6.90 -14.24
CA VAL A 35 19.72 -7.88 -13.69
C VAL A 35 18.80 -8.38 -14.78
N LYS A 36 18.66 -9.71 -14.90
CA LYS A 36 17.67 -10.33 -15.80
C LYS A 36 16.35 -10.53 -15.08
N VAL A 37 15.27 -10.13 -15.73
CA VAL A 37 13.90 -10.25 -15.20
C VAL A 37 13.02 -10.96 -16.21
N ASN A 38 12.24 -11.92 -15.74
CA ASN A 38 11.16 -12.55 -16.46
C ASN A 38 9.82 -12.03 -15.90
N TRP A 39 9.09 -11.27 -16.74
CA TRP A 39 7.77 -10.76 -16.40
C TRP A 39 6.69 -11.77 -16.78
N ILE A 40 5.83 -12.11 -15.83
CA ILE A 40 4.75 -13.11 -15.98
C ILE A 40 3.41 -12.39 -15.86
N ASP A 41 2.76 -12.14 -16.98
CA ASP A 41 1.45 -11.46 -16.99
C ASP A 41 0.33 -12.38 -16.51
N LYS A 42 -0.44 -11.90 -15.53
CA LYS A 42 -1.62 -12.58 -14.98
C LYS A 42 -2.78 -11.61 -14.83
N LYS A 43 -4.00 -12.17 -14.75
CA LYS A 43 -5.23 -11.40 -14.55
C LYS A 43 -5.76 -11.62 -13.14
N ALA A 44 -6.26 -10.55 -12.52
CA ALA A 44 -7.04 -10.58 -11.28
C ALA A 44 -8.08 -9.44 -11.31
N GLY A 45 -9.02 -9.47 -10.38
CA GLY A 45 -10.08 -8.49 -10.31
C GLY A 45 -11.13 -8.62 -11.41
N GLY A 46 -11.68 -7.51 -11.86
CA GLY A 46 -12.68 -7.44 -12.92
C GLY A 46 -12.17 -7.97 -14.26
N ALA A 47 -10.91 -7.74 -14.59
CA ALA A 47 -10.28 -8.28 -15.79
C ALA A 47 -10.26 -9.83 -15.82
N SER A 48 -10.16 -10.46 -14.65
CA SER A 48 -10.27 -11.91 -14.50
C SER A 48 -11.73 -12.38 -14.60
N ILE A 49 -12.66 -11.64 -13.99
CA ILE A 49 -14.10 -11.93 -14.11
C ILE A 49 -14.53 -11.92 -15.57
N ASP A 50 -14.13 -10.89 -16.33
CA ASP A 50 -14.47 -10.77 -17.75
C ASP A 50 -13.89 -11.92 -18.62
N ALA A 51 -12.71 -12.41 -18.27
CA ALA A 51 -12.03 -13.46 -19.03
C ALA A 51 -12.42 -14.87 -18.61
N TYR A 52 -12.66 -15.10 -17.33
CA TYR A 52 -12.75 -16.43 -16.72
C TYR A 52 -13.99 -16.65 -15.83
N GLY A 53 -14.80 -15.61 -15.59
CA GLY A 53 -15.98 -15.67 -14.72
C GLY A 53 -15.68 -15.65 -13.22
N VAL A 54 -14.41 -15.54 -12.82
CA VAL A 54 -13.97 -15.50 -11.42
C VAL A 54 -12.94 -14.40 -11.20
N PRO A 55 -12.91 -13.75 -10.03
CA PRO A 55 -11.99 -12.64 -9.77
C PRO A 55 -10.52 -13.07 -9.66
N LEU A 56 -10.25 -14.33 -9.32
CA LEU A 56 -8.92 -14.90 -9.14
C LEU A 56 -8.93 -16.37 -9.54
N THR A 57 -8.01 -16.78 -10.42
CA THR A 57 -7.87 -18.16 -10.88
C THR A 57 -6.76 -18.88 -10.10
N GLU A 58 -6.83 -20.20 -10.01
CA GLU A 58 -5.77 -21.04 -9.41
C GLU A 58 -4.43 -20.85 -10.13
N ASP A 59 -4.44 -20.76 -11.46
CA ASP A 59 -3.25 -20.49 -12.28
C ASP A 59 -2.56 -19.17 -11.91
N THR A 60 -3.33 -18.12 -11.58
CA THR A 60 -2.77 -16.86 -11.08
C THR A 60 -2.17 -17.03 -9.68
N ILE A 61 -2.86 -17.76 -8.79
CA ILE A 61 -2.37 -18.04 -7.43
C ILE A 61 -1.04 -18.81 -7.47
N GLU A 62 -0.97 -19.88 -8.24
CA GLU A 62 0.24 -20.70 -8.37
C GLU A 62 1.40 -19.93 -8.99
N ALA A 63 1.14 -19.10 -10.01
CA ALA A 63 2.16 -18.22 -10.56
C ALA A 63 2.70 -17.24 -9.52
N CYS A 64 1.83 -16.65 -8.71
CA CYS A 64 2.24 -15.72 -7.63
C CYS A 64 3.04 -16.46 -6.54
N LYS A 65 2.65 -17.68 -6.17
CA LYS A 65 3.39 -18.49 -5.18
C LYS A 65 4.79 -18.85 -5.65
N ALA A 66 4.97 -19.07 -6.95
CA ALA A 66 6.25 -19.47 -7.56
C ALA A 66 7.19 -18.31 -7.91
N ALA A 67 6.72 -17.07 -7.88
CA ALA A 67 7.48 -15.88 -8.25
C ALA A 67 8.35 -15.34 -7.10
N ASP A 68 9.32 -14.49 -7.45
CA ASP A 68 10.13 -13.74 -6.47
C ASP A 68 9.32 -12.54 -5.89
N ALA A 69 8.38 -11.99 -6.68
CA ALA A 69 7.52 -10.90 -6.27
C ALA A 69 6.28 -10.78 -7.16
N VAL A 70 5.25 -10.07 -6.67
CA VAL A 70 4.05 -9.69 -7.42
C VAL A 70 3.94 -8.17 -7.45
N LEU A 71 3.75 -7.59 -8.64
CA LEU A 71 3.43 -6.18 -8.81
C LEU A 71 2.01 -6.06 -9.35
N LEU A 72 1.11 -5.44 -8.56
CA LEU A 72 -0.31 -5.28 -8.86
C LEU A 72 -0.65 -3.81 -9.08
N GLY A 73 -1.49 -3.52 -10.07
CA GLY A 73 -1.97 -2.17 -10.36
C GLY A 73 -3.13 -1.78 -9.46
N ALA A 74 -4.34 -2.11 -9.87
CA ALA A 74 -5.54 -1.82 -9.10
C ALA A 74 -6.65 -2.82 -9.42
N VAL A 75 -7.63 -2.98 -8.53
CA VAL A 75 -8.80 -3.84 -8.77
C VAL A 75 -10.09 -3.09 -8.45
N GLY A 76 -11.17 -3.48 -9.11
CA GLY A 76 -12.50 -2.93 -8.88
C GLY A 76 -12.96 -1.93 -9.94
N GLY A 77 -14.24 -1.59 -9.87
CA GLY A 77 -14.87 -0.60 -10.73
C GLY A 77 -16.37 -0.80 -10.86
N PRO A 78 -17.13 0.24 -11.25
CA PRO A 78 -18.58 0.25 -11.23
C PRO A 78 -19.22 -0.80 -12.18
N LYS A 79 -18.47 -1.30 -13.14
CA LYS A 79 -18.92 -2.35 -14.06
C LYS A 79 -19.36 -3.63 -13.32
N TRP A 80 -18.74 -3.91 -12.16
CA TRP A 80 -18.97 -5.14 -11.39
C TRP A 80 -19.71 -4.89 -10.06
N ASP A 81 -20.33 -3.71 -9.86
CA ASP A 81 -21.09 -3.40 -8.63
C ASP A 81 -22.27 -4.34 -8.40
N ASN A 82 -22.88 -4.81 -9.48
CA ASN A 82 -24.08 -5.66 -9.46
C ASN A 82 -23.80 -7.17 -9.61
N VAL A 83 -22.53 -7.60 -9.54
CA VAL A 83 -22.20 -9.03 -9.54
C VAL A 83 -22.47 -9.63 -8.14
N ASP A 84 -22.59 -10.96 -8.10
CA ASP A 84 -22.71 -11.67 -6.83
C ASP A 84 -21.55 -11.26 -5.89
N PRO A 85 -21.81 -10.96 -4.60
CA PRO A 85 -20.78 -10.56 -3.66
C PRO A 85 -19.59 -11.54 -3.53
N SER A 86 -19.81 -12.83 -3.83
CA SER A 86 -18.75 -13.85 -3.80
C SER A 86 -17.71 -13.71 -4.90
N ILE A 87 -18.07 -13.04 -6.01
CA ILE A 87 -17.21 -12.86 -7.18
C ILE A 87 -16.85 -11.39 -7.46
N ARG A 88 -17.03 -10.48 -6.50
CA ARG A 88 -16.61 -9.08 -6.65
C ARG A 88 -15.09 -8.97 -6.88
N PRO A 89 -14.62 -7.99 -7.68
CA PRO A 89 -13.20 -7.83 -7.99
C PRO A 89 -12.29 -7.80 -6.75
N GLU A 90 -12.73 -7.18 -5.66
CA GLU A 90 -11.99 -7.06 -4.39
C GLU A 90 -11.66 -8.43 -3.76
N LYS A 91 -12.43 -9.48 -4.10
CA LYS A 91 -12.12 -10.85 -3.67
C LYS A 91 -10.78 -11.35 -4.22
N ALA A 92 -10.29 -10.78 -5.32
CA ALA A 92 -8.99 -11.14 -5.88
C ALA A 92 -7.87 -10.73 -4.93
N ILE A 93 -7.85 -9.48 -4.46
CA ILE A 93 -6.78 -9.01 -3.57
C ILE A 93 -6.86 -9.68 -2.20
N LEU A 94 -8.07 -9.86 -1.65
CA LEU A 94 -8.26 -10.58 -0.40
C LEU A 94 -7.81 -12.05 -0.50
N GLY A 95 -8.11 -12.68 -1.65
CA GLY A 95 -7.66 -14.04 -1.96
C GLY A 95 -6.14 -14.15 -2.05
N LEU A 96 -5.48 -13.25 -2.80
CA LEU A 96 -4.01 -13.20 -2.90
C LEU A 96 -3.36 -12.99 -1.54
N ARG A 97 -3.86 -12.05 -0.72
CA ARG A 97 -3.33 -11.81 0.64
C ARG A 97 -3.40 -13.07 1.50
N LYS A 98 -4.51 -13.80 1.43
CA LYS A 98 -4.70 -15.06 2.16
C LYS A 98 -3.79 -16.17 1.63
N GLU A 99 -3.80 -16.42 0.32
CA GLU A 99 -3.06 -17.52 -0.31
C GLU A 99 -1.54 -17.36 -0.25
N LEU A 100 -1.05 -16.12 -0.25
CA LEU A 100 0.37 -15.79 -0.10
C LEU A 100 0.77 -15.54 1.37
N GLY A 101 -0.16 -15.64 2.32
CA GLY A 101 0.10 -15.44 3.74
C GLY A 101 0.60 -14.03 4.09
N LEU A 102 0.06 -13.01 3.41
CA LEU A 102 0.48 -11.62 3.57
C LEU A 102 -0.25 -10.97 4.75
N PHE A 103 0.39 -10.92 5.89
CA PHE A 103 -0.21 -10.40 7.12
C PHE A 103 0.18 -8.97 7.50
N CYS A 104 1.18 -8.42 6.81
CA CYS A 104 1.70 -7.07 7.06
C CYS A 104 1.59 -6.24 5.79
N ASN A 105 1.03 -5.04 5.89
CA ASN A 105 1.09 -4.06 4.82
C ASN A 105 1.87 -2.82 5.30
N LEU A 106 2.95 -2.52 4.62
CA LEU A 106 3.77 -1.34 4.84
C LEU A 106 3.29 -0.22 3.92
N ARG A 107 2.89 0.90 4.50
CA ARG A 107 2.44 2.12 3.81
C ARG A 107 3.30 3.31 4.24
N PRO A 108 4.41 3.60 3.56
CA PRO A 108 5.23 4.76 3.87
C PRO A 108 4.51 6.04 3.42
N VAL A 109 4.58 7.07 4.27
CA VAL A 109 4.11 8.43 4.00
C VAL A 109 5.30 9.36 4.12
N LYS A 110 5.81 9.81 2.97
CA LYS A 110 6.91 10.77 2.88
C LYS A 110 6.44 12.00 2.10
N ILE A 111 6.73 13.19 2.62
CA ILE A 111 6.43 14.43 1.91
C ILE A 111 7.72 14.98 1.32
N TYR A 112 7.78 15.00 -0.02
CA TYR A 112 8.92 15.57 -0.72
C TYR A 112 8.97 17.09 -0.54
N PRO A 113 10.14 17.69 -0.32
CA PRO A 113 10.27 19.14 -0.15
C PRO A 113 9.61 19.95 -1.28
N SER A 114 9.68 19.46 -2.53
CA SER A 114 9.05 20.06 -3.71
C SER A 114 7.53 19.95 -3.76
N LEU A 115 6.92 19.18 -2.85
CA LEU A 115 5.48 18.93 -2.77
C LEU A 115 4.83 19.44 -1.48
N GLN A 116 5.56 20.03 -0.55
CA GLN A 116 5.03 20.53 0.74
C GLN A 116 3.83 21.49 0.56
N GLU A 117 3.84 22.30 -0.50
CA GLU A 117 2.75 23.24 -0.80
C GLU A 117 1.48 22.57 -1.38
N TYR A 118 1.53 21.27 -1.70
CA TYR A 118 0.37 20.49 -2.17
C TYR A 118 -0.40 19.84 -1.03
N SER A 119 0.21 19.77 0.15
CA SER A 119 -0.49 19.33 1.35
C SER A 119 -1.68 20.27 1.65
N PRO A 120 -2.82 19.74 2.11
CA PRO A 120 -3.91 20.56 2.64
C PRO A 120 -3.54 21.22 3.98
N LEU A 121 -2.48 20.75 4.63
CA LEU A 121 -1.96 21.32 5.86
C LEU A 121 -1.00 22.46 5.58
N LYS A 122 -0.78 23.29 6.60
CA LYS A 122 0.23 24.36 6.53
C LYS A 122 1.63 23.79 6.35
N LYS A 123 2.46 24.45 5.56
CA LYS A 123 3.81 24.00 5.20
C LYS A 123 4.67 23.67 6.41
N GLU A 124 4.60 24.45 7.48
CA GLU A 124 5.35 24.23 8.72
C GLU A 124 4.97 22.95 9.47
N LEU A 125 3.77 22.40 9.23
CA LEU A 125 3.31 21.15 9.83
C LEU A 125 3.78 19.91 9.07
N VAL A 126 4.13 20.09 7.80
CA VAL A 126 4.47 18.98 6.89
C VAL A 126 5.98 18.92 6.56
N GLN A 127 6.76 19.80 7.14
CA GLN A 127 8.22 19.67 7.10
C GLN A 127 8.64 18.39 7.81
N ASP A 128 9.57 17.67 7.19
CA ASP A 128 10.17 16.45 7.76
C ASP A 128 9.18 15.31 8.06
N VAL A 129 7.99 15.32 7.43
CA VAL A 129 7.06 14.20 7.53
C VAL A 129 7.60 13.01 6.75
N ASP A 130 7.99 11.98 7.50
CA ASP A 130 8.45 10.69 6.99
C ASP A 130 8.13 9.61 8.05
N PHE A 131 6.99 8.94 7.89
CA PHE A 131 6.59 7.84 8.75
C PHE A 131 6.09 6.65 7.94
N VAL A 132 5.99 5.48 8.57
CA VAL A 132 5.41 4.29 7.94
C VAL A 132 4.29 3.74 8.81
N ILE A 133 3.17 3.39 8.17
CA ILE A 133 2.09 2.64 8.80
C ILE A 133 2.32 1.16 8.54
N VAL A 134 2.45 0.39 9.61
CA VAL A 134 2.52 -1.06 9.64
C VAL A 134 1.12 -1.57 9.99
N ARG A 135 0.34 -1.88 8.94
CA ARG A 135 -1.04 -2.34 9.03
C ARG A 135 -1.08 -3.86 9.10
N GLU A 136 -1.73 -4.42 10.12
CA GLU A 136 -2.10 -5.84 10.10
C GLU A 136 -3.13 -6.06 8.98
N LEU A 137 -3.00 -7.16 8.21
CA LEU A 137 -3.67 -7.26 6.92
C LEU A 137 -4.62 -8.46 6.80
N THR A 138 -4.53 -9.47 7.65
CA THR A 138 -5.27 -10.75 7.51
C THR A 138 -6.16 -11.08 8.70
N GLY A 139 -6.21 -10.22 9.70
CA GLY A 139 -7.10 -10.33 10.85
C GLY A 139 -8.19 -9.25 10.87
N GLY A 140 -8.87 -9.18 12.00
CA GLY A 140 -9.86 -8.17 12.29
C GLY A 140 -11.18 -8.33 11.54
N ILE A 141 -11.88 -7.23 11.36
CA ILE A 141 -13.25 -7.20 10.86
C ILE A 141 -13.36 -7.62 9.36
N TYR A 142 -12.32 -7.42 8.57
CA TYR A 142 -12.33 -7.75 7.13
C TYR A 142 -12.33 -9.26 6.87
N PHE A 143 -11.81 -10.05 7.81
CA PHE A 143 -11.72 -11.51 7.72
C PHE A 143 -12.58 -12.23 8.76
N GLY A 144 -13.30 -11.48 9.60
CA GLY A 144 -14.21 -12.02 10.59
C GLY A 144 -15.50 -12.61 10.00
N GLU A 145 -16.21 -13.32 10.84
CA GLU A 145 -17.58 -13.75 10.55
C GLU A 145 -18.46 -12.51 10.33
N ARG A 146 -19.43 -12.63 9.45
CA ARG A 146 -20.37 -11.56 9.14
C ARG A 146 -21.74 -12.12 8.77
N GLU A 147 -22.73 -11.27 8.86
CA GLU A 147 -24.08 -11.56 8.41
C GLU A 147 -24.56 -10.38 7.56
N GLU A 148 -24.94 -10.67 6.32
CA GLU A 148 -25.58 -9.69 5.44
C GLU A 148 -26.95 -9.30 6.00
N ALA A 149 -27.53 -8.21 5.50
CA ALA A 149 -28.78 -7.68 6.00
C ALA A 149 -29.90 -8.73 6.09
N GLN A 150 -30.44 -8.88 7.29
CA GLN A 150 -31.54 -9.81 7.62
C GLN A 150 -32.67 -9.06 8.33
N GLY A 151 -33.87 -9.64 8.31
CA GLY A 151 -35.07 -9.04 8.88
C GLY A 151 -35.82 -8.18 7.87
N GLU A 152 -36.86 -7.49 8.35
CA GLU A 152 -37.70 -6.61 7.53
C GLU A 152 -38.03 -5.32 8.26
N GLY A 153 -38.05 -4.20 7.54
CA GLY A 153 -38.41 -2.89 8.05
C GLY A 153 -37.52 -2.44 9.22
N ALA A 154 -38.09 -2.06 10.35
CA ALA A 154 -37.34 -1.58 11.53
C ALA A 154 -36.52 -2.68 12.24
N ASN A 155 -36.70 -3.94 11.89
CA ASN A 155 -35.98 -5.08 12.49
C ASN A 155 -34.85 -5.56 11.56
N GLU A 156 -34.58 -4.87 10.46
CA GLU A 156 -33.45 -5.19 9.59
C GLU A 156 -32.13 -4.92 10.31
N PHE A 157 -31.19 -5.86 10.25
CA PHE A 157 -29.88 -5.76 10.88
C PHE A 157 -28.80 -6.49 10.06
N ALA A 158 -27.57 -6.06 10.22
CA ALA A 158 -26.36 -6.73 9.70
C ALA A 158 -25.25 -6.61 10.76
N TRP A 159 -24.26 -7.50 10.72
CA TRP A 159 -23.13 -7.43 11.65
C TRP A 159 -21.83 -7.98 11.03
N ASP A 160 -20.70 -7.44 11.51
CA ASP A 160 -19.36 -7.94 11.27
C ASP A 160 -18.64 -8.15 12.59
N LYS A 161 -17.88 -9.25 12.71
CA LYS A 161 -17.16 -9.63 13.93
C LYS A 161 -15.68 -9.29 13.81
N GLU A 162 -15.18 -8.43 14.69
CA GLU A 162 -13.75 -8.17 14.82
C GLU A 162 -13.11 -9.16 15.78
N THR A 163 -12.07 -9.87 15.31
CA THR A 163 -11.31 -10.83 16.12
C THR A 163 -9.83 -10.68 15.86
N TYR A 164 -9.03 -10.62 16.94
CA TYR A 164 -7.58 -10.73 16.90
C TYR A 164 -7.11 -11.81 17.89
N SER A 165 -6.20 -12.65 17.42
CA SER A 165 -5.50 -13.63 18.27
C SER A 165 -4.12 -13.08 18.68
N ARG A 166 -3.54 -13.68 19.74
CA ARG A 166 -2.21 -13.30 20.22
C ARG A 166 -1.16 -13.33 19.12
N TYR A 167 -1.10 -14.42 18.34
CA TYR A 167 -0.05 -14.60 17.32
C TYR A 167 -0.12 -13.54 16.21
N GLU A 168 -1.32 -13.10 15.85
CA GLU A 168 -1.51 -12.06 14.83
C GLU A 168 -0.94 -10.71 15.29
N VAL A 169 -1.18 -10.36 16.54
CA VAL A 169 -0.64 -9.14 17.14
C VAL A 169 0.87 -9.25 17.35
N GLU A 170 1.38 -10.38 17.82
CA GLU A 170 2.81 -10.58 18.04
C GLU A 170 3.61 -10.42 16.76
N ARG A 171 3.21 -11.09 15.66
CA ARG A 171 3.94 -11.05 14.40
C ARG A 171 3.98 -9.64 13.77
N ILE A 172 2.88 -8.88 13.86
CA ILE A 172 2.85 -7.52 13.30
C ILE A 172 3.66 -6.55 14.17
N MET A 173 3.64 -6.71 15.48
CA MET A 173 4.48 -5.94 16.41
C MET A 173 5.97 -6.20 16.16
N ASP A 174 6.38 -7.45 15.86
CA ASP A 174 7.76 -7.78 15.53
C ASP A 174 8.23 -7.04 14.26
N ILE A 175 7.40 -7.01 13.22
CA ILE A 175 7.69 -6.24 12.01
C ILE A 175 7.80 -4.74 12.31
N ALA A 176 6.92 -4.20 13.15
CA ALA A 176 6.98 -2.79 13.53
C ALA A 176 8.27 -2.44 14.28
N MET A 177 8.70 -3.30 15.21
CA MET A 177 9.95 -3.11 15.97
C MET A 177 11.18 -3.20 15.04
N GLU A 178 11.21 -4.17 14.12
CA GLU A 178 12.28 -4.30 13.12
C GLU A 178 12.32 -3.11 12.16
N THR A 179 11.16 -2.62 11.72
CA THR A 179 11.05 -1.43 10.89
C THR A 179 11.58 -0.20 11.64
N ALA A 180 11.21 -0.02 12.89
CA ALA A 180 11.67 1.11 13.71
C ALA A 180 13.20 1.08 13.94
N ARG A 181 13.82 -0.10 14.10
CA ARG A 181 15.28 -0.24 14.22
C ARG A 181 16.06 0.31 13.04
N LYS A 182 15.46 0.21 11.84
CA LYS A 182 16.03 0.74 10.58
C LYS A 182 15.72 2.22 10.37
N ARG A 183 14.94 2.85 11.28
CA ARG A 183 14.51 4.24 11.25
C ARG A 183 14.90 4.95 12.55
N ASN A 184 14.01 5.77 13.10
CA ASN A 184 14.30 6.62 14.29
C ASN A 184 14.02 5.91 15.63
N LYS A 185 13.80 4.59 15.63
CA LYS A 185 13.56 3.76 16.81
C LYS A 185 12.35 4.17 17.64
N LYS A 186 11.29 4.62 16.99
CA LYS A 186 10.06 5.05 17.64
C LYS A 186 8.85 4.33 17.05
N VAL A 187 8.03 3.73 17.91
CA VAL A 187 6.77 3.04 17.53
C VAL A 187 5.61 3.67 18.27
N VAL A 188 4.53 3.92 17.56
CA VAL A 188 3.21 4.24 18.14
C VAL A 188 2.27 3.09 17.85
N SER A 189 1.85 2.36 18.88
CA SER A 189 0.83 1.32 18.78
C SER A 189 -0.56 1.94 18.90
N VAL A 190 -1.37 1.76 17.86
CA VAL A 190 -2.69 2.41 17.74
C VAL A 190 -3.80 1.38 17.85
N ASP A 191 -4.78 1.66 18.73
CA ASP A 191 -5.91 0.80 19.01
C ASP A 191 -7.13 1.59 19.54
N LYS A 192 -8.18 0.89 19.97
CA LYS A 192 -9.35 1.47 20.64
C LYS A 192 -9.64 0.75 21.98
N ALA A 193 -8.61 0.55 22.80
CA ALA A 193 -8.67 -0.26 24.03
C ALA A 193 -9.65 0.25 25.09
N ASN A 194 -10.01 1.54 25.05
CA ASN A 194 -11.03 2.09 25.94
C ASN A 194 -12.44 1.54 25.65
N VAL A 195 -12.69 0.98 24.45
CA VAL A 195 -13.99 0.45 24.03
C VAL A 195 -13.91 -1.04 23.68
N LEU A 196 -13.00 -1.44 22.77
CA LEU A 196 -13.00 -2.76 22.15
C LEU A 196 -12.21 -3.80 22.95
N ALA A 197 -12.74 -5.02 23.05
CA ALA A 197 -12.06 -6.14 23.70
C ALA A 197 -10.83 -6.61 22.91
N SER A 198 -10.94 -6.68 21.58
CA SER A 198 -9.83 -6.97 20.65
C SER A 198 -8.67 -5.99 20.83
N SER A 199 -8.96 -4.70 20.93
CA SER A 199 -7.97 -3.64 21.19
C SER A 199 -7.34 -3.72 22.58
N ARG A 200 -8.06 -4.19 23.60
CA ARG A 200 -7.44 -4.45 24.92
C ARG A 200 -6.42 -5.58 24.86
N LEU A 201 -6.70 -6.65 24.11
CA LEU A 201 -5.72 -7.70 23.86
C LEU A 201 -4.52 -7.17 23.06
N TRP A 202 -4.78 -6.39 22.01
CA TRP A 202 -3.74 -5.70 21.22
C TRP A 202 -2.81 -4.89 22.11
N ARG A 203 -3.35 -3.97 22.92
CA ARG A 203 -2.60 -3.10 23.84
C ARG A 203 -1.77 -3.90 24.85
N LYS A 204 -2.33 -5.01 25.37
CA LYS A 204 -1.62 -5.89 26.28
C LYS A 204 -0.36 -6.47 25.62
N ILE A 205 -0.50 -7.03 24.43
CA ILE A 205 0.61 -7.67 23.68
C ILE A 205 1.62 -6.62 23.25
N ALA A 206 1.17 -5.45 22.76
CA ALA A 206 2.05 -4.34 22.40
C ALA A 206 2.94 -3.91 23.58
N ARG A 207 2.41 -3.87 24.82
CA ARG A 207 3.19 -3.59 26.01
C ARG A 207 4.20 -4.69 26.33
N GLU A 208 3.82 -5.95 26.19
CA GLU A 208 4.72 -7.10 26.39
C GLU A 208 5.89 -7.02 25.38
N LYS A 209 5.62 -6.72 24.09
CA LYS A 209 6.63 -6.54 23.06
C LYS A 209 7.53 -5.32 23.31
N ALA A 210 6.99 -4.21 23.81
CA ALA A 210 7.78 -3.04 24.18
C ALA A 210 8.78 -3.35 25.30
N VAL A 211 8.39 -4.09 26.32
CA VAL A 211 9.29 -4.54 27.40
C VAL A 211 10.40 -5.44 26.87
N ALA A 212 10.11 -6.29 25.88
CA ALA A 212 11.09 -7.16 25.24
C ALA A 212 12.04 -6.41 24.27
N ASN A 213 11.71 -5.18 23.86
CA ASN A 213 12.46 -4.36 22.91
C ASN A 213 12.79 -2.97 23.51
N PRO A 214 13.58 -2.89 24.58
CA PRO A 214 13.82 -1.63 25.29
C PRO A 214 14.64 -0.60 24.50
N ASP A 215 15.21 -0.99 23.38
CA ASP A 215 15.91 -0.12 22.43
C ASP A 215 14.96 0.72 21.56
N ILE A 216 13.65 0.44 21.60
CA ILE A 216 12.60 1.10 20.82
C ILE A 216 11.69 1.91 21.76
N ALA A 217 11.59 3.20 21.56
CA ALA A 217 10.61 4.04 22.26
C ALA A 217 9.20 3.71 21.76
N THR A 218 8.32 3.24 22.67
CA THR A 218 6.98 2.80 22.31
C THR A 218 5.91 3.60 23.03
N ASP A 219 5.05 4.27 22.26
CA ASP A 219 3.87 4.99 22.74
C ASP A 219 2.56 4.26 22.34
N TYR A 220 1.46 4.60 23.01
CA TYR A 220 0.16 3.95 22.82
C TYR A 220 -0.93 5.01 22.63
N PHE A 221 -1.47 5.10 21.42
CA PHE A 221 -2.53 6.04 21.11
C PHE A 221 -3.87 5.33 20.88
N TYR A 222 -4.95 6.04 21.09
CA TYR A 222 -6.25 5.65 20.54
C TYR A 222 -6.36 6.12 19.11
N VAL A 223 -7.06 5.38 18.27
CA VAL A 223 -7.19 5.66 16.84
C VAL A 223 -7.75 7.06 16.55
N ASP A 224 -8.76 7.49 17.30
CA ASP A 224 -9.33 8.84 17.19
C ASP A 224 -8.32 9.94 17.54
N ASN A 225 -7.48 9.73 18.57
CA ASN A 225 -6.39 10.65 18.86
C ASN A 225 -5.33 10.63 17.76
N THR A 226 -5.02 9.45 17.19
CA THR A 226 -4.03 9.33 16.12
C THR A 226 -4.48 10.11 14.87
N ALA A 227 -5.75 9.99 14.49
CA ALA A 227 -6.32 10.76 13.38
C ALA A 227 -6.17 12.28 13.62
N MET A 228 -6.49 12.76 14.83
CA MET A 228 -6.25 14.18 15.16
C MET A 228 -4.76 14.55 15.07
N GLN A 229 -3.86 13.70 15.57
CA GLN A 229 -2.41 13.97 15.61
C GLN A 229 -1.76 13.91 14.23
N LEU A 230 -2.28 13.13 13.29
CA LEU A 230 -1.85 13.16 11.88
C LEU A 230 -2.09 14.53 11.23
N VAL A 231 -3.17 15.22 11.63
CA VAL A 231 -3.47 16.58 11.14
C VAL A 231 -2.67 17.66 11.90
N VAL A 232 -2.53 17.52 13.23
CA VAL A 232 -1.96 18.57 14.08
C VAL A 232 -0.43 18.55 14.10
N ASN A 233 0.18 17.36 14.12
CA ASN A 233 1.63 17.18 14.21
C ASN A 233 2.07 15.85 13.58
N PRO A 234 1.96 15.66 12.25
CA PRO A 234 2.31 14.41 11.59
C PRO A 234 3.80 14.05 11.71
N ALA A 235 4.69 15.02 11.81
CA ALA A 235 6.14 14.81 11.92
C ALA A 235 6.58 14.14 13.23
N GLN A 236 5.68 14.00 14.23
CA GLN A 236 6.00 13.27 15.46
C GLN A 236 6.10 11.77 15.27
N PHE A 237 5.50 11.22 14.20
CA PHE A 237 5.45 9.79 13.94
C PHE A 237 6.69 9.30 13.19
N ASP A 238 7.11 8.07 13.49
CA ASP A 238 8.14 7.32 12.79
C ASP A 238 7.56 6.00 12.28
N VAL A 239 7.10 5.12 13.18
CA VAL A 239 6.39 3.89 12.85
C VAL A 239 5.06 3.86 13.60
N ILE A 240 3.96 3.73 12.87
CA ILE A 240 2.63 3.50 13.42
C ILE A 240 2.28 2.03 13.17
N VAL A 241 1.94 1.27 14.21
CA VAL A 241 1.44 -0.11 14.08
C VAL A 241 0.00 -0.19 14.53
N THR A 242 -0.86 -0.82 13.70
CA THR A 242 -2.29 -0.85 14.00
C THR A 242 -3.03 -2.00 13.31
N THR A 243 -4.30 -2.17 13.67
CA THR A 243 -5.23 -3.17 13.13
C THR A 243 -5.53 -2.92 11.65
N ASN A 244 -6.19 -3.89 11.02
CA ASN A 244 -6.53 -3.86 9.60
C ASN A 244 -7.38 -2.62 9.25
N LEU A 245 -8.55 -2.46 9.88
CA LEU A 245 -9.47 -1.36 9.60
C LEU A 245 -8.87 0.01 9.94
N PHE A 246 -8.26 0.15 11.11
CA PHE A 246 -7.68 1.43 11.51
C PHE A 246 -6.48 1.81 10.62
N GLY A 247 -5.69 0.82 10.21
CA GLY A 247 -4.57 1.03 9.31
C GLY A 247 -4.99 1.47 7.92
N ASP A 248 -6.14 1.00 7.44
CA ASP A 248 -6.74 1.44 6.18
C ASP A 248 -7.09 2.93 6.24
N ILE A 249 -7.89 3.31 7.22
CA ILE A 249 -8.38 4.68 7.39
C ILE A 249 -7.21 5.67 7.61
N LEU A 250 -6.31 5.37 8.54
CA LEU A 250 -5.19 6.25 8.88
C LEU A 250 -4.19 6.41 7.73
N SER A 251 -4.01 5.39 6.89
CA SER A 251 -3.10 5.50 5.74
C SER A 251 -3.69 6.35 4.61
N ASP A 252 -5.00 6.33 4.42
CA ASP A 252 -5.67 7.19 3.45
C ASP A 252 -5.64 8.67 3.92
N GLU A 253 -5.80 8.90 5.24
CA GLU A 253 -5.56 10.22 5.83
C GLU A 253 -4.11 10.68 5.62
N GLY A 254 -3.14 9.81 5.87
CA GLY A 254 -1.72 10.06 5.59
C GLY A 254 -1.44 10.37 4.11
N ALA A 255 -2.17 9.71 3.21
CA ALA A 255 -2.08 9.96 1.77
C ALA A 255 -2.51 11.38 1.41
N VAL A 256 -3.62 11.84 1.96
CA VAL A 256 -4.12 13.21 1.74
C VAL A 256 -3.11 14.23 2.25
N ILE A 257 -2.48 14.00 3.39
CA ILE A 257 -1.46 14.87 3.96
C ILE A 257 -0.25 15.02 3.02
N SER A 258 0.10 13.97 2.25
CA SER A 258 1.21 14.03 1.29
C SER A 258 0.91 14.85 0.02
N GLY A 259 -0.34 15.24 -0.19
CA GLY A 259 -0.79 16.04 -1.32
C GLY A 259 -1.41 15.26 -2.48
N SER A 260 -1.16 13.95 -2.61
CA SER A 260 -1.84 13.07 -3.57
C SER A 260 -1.71 11.60 -3.18
N ILE A 261 -2.82 10.88 -3.24
CA ILE A 261 -2.85 9.43 -3.07
C ILE A 261 -2.04 8.70 -4.17
N GLY A 262 -1.87 9.32 -5.35
CA GLY A 262 -1.09 8.79 -6.47
C GLY A 262 0.42 8.74 -6.24
N LEU A 263 0.91 9.28 -5.11
CA LEU A 263 2.33 9.28 -4.74
C LEU A 263 2.72 8.14 -3.82
N LEU A 264 1.77 7.44 -3.22
CA LEU A 264 2.07 6.54 -2.12
C LEU A 264 2.13 5.07 -2.55
N PRO A 265 3.27 4.43 -2.28
CA PRO A 265 3.45 3.00 -2.50
C PRO A 265 2.92 2.18 -1.33
N SER A 266 2.78 0.87 -1.55
CA SER A 266 2.64 -0.09 -0.47
C SER A 266 3.29 -1.43 -0.77
N ALA A 267 3.62 -2.16 0.29
CA ALA A 267 4.13 -3.53 0.24
C ALA A 267 3.33 -4.41 1.20
N SER A 268 2.71 -5.45 0.66
CA SER A 268 2.05 -6.50 1.44
C SER A 268 3.01 -7.67 1.58
N MET A 269 3.43 -7.98 2.81
CA MET A 269 4.48 -8.94 3.13
C MET A 269 3.99 -9.96 4.17
N GLY A 270 4.64 -11.12 4.18
CA GLY A 270 4.27 -12.19 5.10
C GLY A 270 5.20 -13.39 5.00
N THR A 271 4.64 -14.58 5.00
CA THR A 271 5.40 -15.84 4.94
C THR A 271 5.67 -16.32 3.52
N GLY A 272 4.92 -15.85 2.53
CA GLY A 272 5.08 -16.20 1.12
C GLY A 272 5.58 -15.02 0.28
N THR A 273 5.35 -15.12 -1.03
CA THR A 273 5.75 -14.11 -2.02
C THR A 273 5.06 -12.78 -1.74
N ALA A 274 5.82 -11.71 -1.59
CA ALA A 274 5.29 -10.39 -1.29
C ALA A 274 4.62 -9.74 -2.52
N LEU A 275 3.63 -8.90 -2.25
CA LEU A 275 2.84 -8.19 -3.25
C LEU A 275 3.02 -6.68 -3.04
N TYR A 276 3.26 -5.97 -4.13
CA TYR A 276 3.49 -4.53 -4.19
C TYR A 276 2.43 -3.86 -5.03
N GLU A 277 1.83 -2.82 -4.51
CA GLU A 277 0.72 -2.10 -5.17
C GLU A 277 0.68 -0.64 -4.70
N PRO A 278 0.20 0.32 -5.52
CA PRO A 278 -0.10 1.65 -5.00
C PRO A 278 -1.28 1.57 -4.02
N ILE A 279 -1.45 2.57 -3.15
CA ILE A 279 -2.57 2.55 -2.19
C ILE A 279 -3.90 3.03 -2.80
N HIS A 280 -3.87 3.72 -3.94
CA HIS A 280 -5.07 4.21 -4.61
C HIS A 280 -5.82 3.09 -5.35
N GLY A 281 -7.10 3.29 -5.64
CA GLY A 281 -7.95 2.38 -6.40
C GLY A 281 -7.78 2.49 -7.91
N SER A 282 -8.74 1.92 -8.64
CA SER A 282 -8.72 1.78 -10.10
C SER A 282 -9.09 3.03 -10.91
N ALA A 283 -9.64 4.08 -10.28
CA ALA A 283 -10.02 5.36 -10.89
C ALA A 283 -10.59 5.22 -12.32
N PRO A 284 -11.72 4.51 -12.49
CA PRO A 284 -12.25 4.14 -13.81
C PRO A 284 -12.65 5.34 -14.67
N ASP A 285 -12.92 6.48 -14.04
CA ASP A 285 -13.30 7.75 -14.68
C ASP A 285 -12.16 8.36 -15.53
N ILE A 286 -10.90 8.08 -15.22
CA ILE A 286 -9.74 8.58 -15.97
C ILE A 286 -8.98 7.47 -16.73
N MET A 287 -9.50 6.24 -16.73
CA MET A 287 -8.90 5.10 -17.45
C MET A 287 -8.72 5.40 -18.94
N GLY A 288 -7.55 5.07 -19.50
CA GLY A 288 -7.22 5.23 -20.93
C GLY A 288 -6.95 6.67 -21.35
N GLN A 289 -6.93 7.62 -20.42
CA GLN A 289 -6.75 9.04 -20.73
C GLN A 289 -5.32 9.55 -20.53
N ASN A 290 -4.38 8.70 -20.11
CA ASN A 290 -3.00 9.09 -19.81
C ASN A 290 -2.91 10.21 -18.74
N LEU A 291 -3.80 10.18 -17.74
CA LEU A 291 -3.88 11.21 -16.68
C LEU A 291 -3.39 10.70 -15.32
N ALA A 292 -3.39 9.39 -15.11
CA ALA A 292 -3.04 8.78 -13.82
C ALA A 292 -1.59 9.11 -13.41
N ASN A 293 -1.38 9.37 -12.13
CA ASN A 293 -0.05 9.52 -11.56
C ASN A 293 0.58 8.14 -11.33
N PRO A 294 1.67 7.77 -12.04
CA PRO A 294 2.27 6.44 -11.93
C PRO A 294 3.27 6.32 -10.77
N LEU A 295 3.59 7.42 -10.06
CA LEU A 295 4.69 7.48 -9.11
C LEU A 295 4.49 6.53 -7.92
N GLY A 296 3.26 6.35 -7.43
CA GLY A 296 2.95 5.38 -6.38
C GLY A 296 3.28 3.95 -6.79
N THR A 297 2.97 3.56 -8.02
CA THR A 297 3.31 2.23 -8.55
C THR A 297 4.81 2.07 -8.82
N ILE A 298 5.47 3.12 -9.32
CA ILE A 298 6.94 3.14 -9.53
C ILE A 298 7.67 2.99 -8.19
N LEU A 299 7.20 3.70 -7.14
CA LEU A 299 7.75 3.59 -5.80
C LEU A 299 7.42 2.23 -5.14
N SER A 300 6.25 1.62 -5.45
CA SER A 300 5.94 0.25 -5.04
C SER A 300 6.92 -0.75 -5.67
N ALA A 301 7.28 -0.54 -6.93
CA ALA A 301 8.31 -1.33 -7.60
C ALA A 301 9.71 -1.10 -6.99
N ALA A 302 10.04 0.10 -6.51
CA ALA A 302 11.26 0.34 -5.75
C ALA A 302 11.25 -0.44 -4.41
N MET A 303 10.12 -0.46 -3.69
CA MET A 303 9.96 -1.31 -2.50
C MET A 303 10.14 -2.80 -2.85
N MET A 304 9.61 -3.27 -3.98
CA MET A 304 9.82 -4.64 -4.50
C MET A 304 11.32 -4.95 -4.67
N CYS A 305 12.05 -4.04 -5.31
CA CYS A 305 13.50 -4.19 -5.49
C CYS A 305 14.24 -4.30 -4.16
N ARG A 306 13.85 -3.50 -3.17
CA ARG A 306 14.48 -3.46 -1.85
C ARG A 306 14.15 -4.67 -0.98
N HIS A 307 12.87 -5.07 -0.93
CA HIS A 307 12.40 -6.05 0.06
C HIS A 307 12.35 -7.49 -0.44
N SER A 308 12.11 -7.72 -1.74
CA SER A 308 11.98 -9.07 -2.32
C SER A 308 13.12 -9.48 -3.22
N LEU A 309 13.69 -8.54 -3.99
CA LEU A 309 14.68 -8.88 -5.00
C LEU A 309 16.13 -8.78 -4.50
N ASP A 310 16.35 -8.21 -3.30
CA ASP A 310 17.67 -7.92 -2.73
C ASP A 310 18.51 -7.00 -3.64
N LEU A 311 17.85 -5.97 -4.17
CA LEU A 311 18.43 -4.97 -5.08
C LEU A 311 18.28 -3.54 -4.52
N PRO A 312 18.83 -3.23 -3.33
CA PRO A 312 18.64 -1.92 -2.71
C PRO A 312 19.18 -0.76 -3.58
N GLN A 313 20.24 -0.99 -4.36
CA GLN A 313 20.82 0.05 -5.23
C GLN A 313 19.86 0.42 -6.38
N VAL A 314 19.07 -0.55 -6.89
CA VAL A 314 18.04 -0.29 -7.91
C VAL A 314 16.90 0.49 -7.31
N ALA A 315 16.49 0.13 -6.09
CA ALA A 315 15.46 0.87 -5.35
C ALA A 315 15.89 2.32 -5.11
N ASP A 316 17.12 2.55 -4.62
CA ASP A 316 17.67 3.88 -4.38
C ASP A 316 17.70 4.71 -5.67
N ALA A 317 18.12 4.13 -6.81
CA ALA A 317 18.16 4.81 -8.10
C ALA A 317 16.75 5.25 -8.55
N ILE A 318 15.74 4.38 -8.41
CA ILE A 318 14.35 4.71 -8.77
C ILE A 318 13.82 5.82 -7.85
N GLU A 319 14.01 5.71 -6.54
CA GLU A 319 13.56 6.71 -5.56
C GLU A 319 14.22 8.07 -5.81
N CYS A 320 15.53 8.11 -6.06
CA CYS A 320 16.25 9.34 -6.41
C CYS A 320 15.76 9.94 -7.73
N ALA A 321 15.49 9.11 -8.75
CA ALA A 321 14.98 9.59 -10.03
C ALA A 321 13.58 10.21 -9.87
N VAL A 322 12.69 9.60 -9.08
CA VAL A 322 11.38 10.16 -8.75
C VAL A 322 11.51 11.51 -8.04
N GLU A 323 12.37 11.60 -7.03
CA GLU A 323 12.60 12.87 -6.32
C GLU A 323 13.11 13.96 -7.26
N GLN A 324 14.07 13.63 -8.16
CA GLN A 324 14.63 14.58 -9.11
C GLN A 324 13.58 15.06 -10.13
N VAL A 325 12.70 14.18 -10.63
CA VAL A 325 11.59 14.56 -11.52
C VAL A 325 10.69 15.60 -10.85
N LEU A 326 10.40 15.40 -9.57
CA LEU A 326 9.59 16.34 -8.78
C LEU A 326 10.32 17.67 -8.54
N VAL A 327 11.63 17.65 -8.28
CA VAL A 327 12.46 18.87 -8.17
C VAL A 327 12.50 19.64 -9.48
N ASP A 328 12.58 18.95 -10.62
CA ASP A 328 12.61 19.55 -11.96
C ASP A 328 11.25 20.10 -12.43
N GLY A 329 10.23 19.97 -11.58
CA GLY A 329 8.91 20.56 -11.77
C GLY A 329 7.94 19.78 -12.65
N TYR A 330 8.19 18.50 -12.94
CA TYR A 330 7.23 17.64 -13.63
C TYR A 330 6.06 17.29 -12.70
N ARG A 331 4.82 17.36 -13.19
CA ARG A 331 3.59 17.15 -12.42
C ARG A 331 2.51 16.47 -13.24
N THR A 332 1.94 15.42 -12.73
CA THR A 332 0.66 14.89 -13.23
C THR A 332 -0.50 15.77 -12.77
N GLY A 333 -1.69 15.56 -13.33
CA GLY A 333 -2.84 16.46 -13.12
C GLY A 333 -3.25 16.67 -11.67
N ASP A 334 -3.10 15.64 -10.82
CA ASP A 334 -3.42 15.61 -9.39
C ASP A 334 -2.52 16.52 -8.53
N ILE A 335 -1.28 16.72 -8.97
CA ILE A 335 -0.27 17.55 -8.30
C ILE A 335 0.21 18.72 -9.18
N TYR A 336 -0.57 19.11 -10.19
CA TYR A 336 -0.20 20.21 -11.08
C TYR A 336 -0.57 21.58 -10.49
N ARG A 337 0.32 22.55 -10.65
CA ARG A 337 0.08 23.99 -10.45
C ARG A 337 0.65 24.78 -11.61
N GLU A 338 0.09 25.96 -11.87
CA GLU A 338 0.52 26.86 -12.92
C GLU A 338 2.01 27.21 -12.77
N GLY A 339 2.72 27.25 -13.90
CA GLY A 339 4.17 27.50 -13.94
C GLY A 339 5.04 26.25 -13.88
N LEU A 340 4.46 25.05 -13.66
CA LEU A 340 5.16 23.78 -13.69
C LEU A 340 4.91 23.00 -14.99
N LYS A 341 5.65 21.91 -15.20
CA LYS A 341 5.56 21.06 -16.39
C LYS A 341 4.45 20.02 -16.20
N ARG A 342 3.27 20.27 -16.76
CA ARG A 342 2.18 19.29 -16.74
C ARG A 342 2.47 18.16 -17.71
N VAL A 343 2.36 16.92 -17.22
CA VAL A 343 2.63 15.68 -17.98
C VAL A 343 1.56 14.65 -17.72
N GLY A 344 1.41 13.68 -18.62
CA GLY A 344 0.59 12.50 -18.41
C GLY A 344 1.36 11.34 -17.77
N THR A 345 0.69 10.18 -17.68
CA THR A 345 1.24 8.95 -17.09
C THR A 345 2.53 8.51 -17.80
N THR A 346 2.49 8.45 -19.12
CA THR A 346 3.61 7.97 -19.96
C THR A 346 4.79 8.94 -19.89
N GLU A 347 4.54 10.24 -20.01
CA GLU A 347 5.59 11.26 -19.95
C GLU A 347 6.23 11.35 -18.56
N MET A 348 5.45 11.10 -17.48
CA MET A 348 6.02 11.04 -16.14
C MET A 348 6.96 9.86 -15.99
N ALA A 349 6.60 8.68 -16.50
CA ALA A 349 7.47 7.51 -16.50
C ALA A 349 8.74 7.76 -17.32
N GLN A 350 8.62 8.39 -18.49
CA GLN A 350 9.76 8.76 -19.34
C GLN A 350 10.69 9.74 -18.61
N ALA A 351 10.15 10.73 -17.92
CA ALA A 351 10.94 11.67 -17.13
C ALA A 351 11.73 10.99 -15.99
N VAL A 352 11.15 9.94 -15.37
CA VAL A 352 11.87 9.11 -14.38
C VAL A 352 13.00 8.32 -15.05
N ILE A 353 12.74 7.67 -16.20
CA ILE A 353 13.72 6.89 -16.96
C ILE A 353 14.94 7.73 -17.34
N GLU A 354 14.74 8.97 -17.74
CA GLU A 354 15.83 9.90 -18.12
C GLU A 354 16.75 10.28 -16.94
N ARG A 355 16.35 9.98 -15.71
CA ARG A 355 17.09 10.29 -14.48
C ARG A 355 17.64 9.06 -13.74
N LEU A 356 17.33 7.88 -14.25
CA LEU A 356 18.01 6.66 -13.83
C LEU A 356 19.45 6.64 -14.34
#